data_92f6f1615bd9408a2b2fcc0738b89b8c
#
_entry.id   92f6f1615bd9408a2b2fcc0738b89b8c
#
_cell.length_a   1.000
_cell.length_b   1.000
_cell.length_c   1.000
_cell.angle_alpha   90.00
_cell.angle_beta   90.00
_cell.angle_gamma   90.00
#
_symmetry.space_group_name_H-M   'P 1'
#
loop_
_entity.id
_entity.type
_entity.pdbx_description
1 polymer ?
#
loop_
_entity_poly.entity_id
_entity_poly.type
_entity_poly.pdbx_seq_one_letter_code
_entity_poly.pdbx_strand_id
1 'polypeptide(L)'
;MVRQWQEMFYGERYSEVYLSPDLPDYKMWAEAMGCVGMRVESPDEVLPAIEKANAIDDRPVVIDFRTDSREKVFPMVAAGKTNSEIQIGPEESR
;
A
#
# COMPACT_ATOMS: atom_id res chain seq x y z
N MET A 1 -1.21 -7.43 -1.63
CA MET A 1 -0.93 -8.64 -2.45
C MET A 1 -1.58 -9.89 -1.86
N VAL A 2 -1.41 -10.19 -0.59
CA VAL A 2 -2.03 -11.40 0.03
C VAL A 2 -3.55 -11.37 -0.07
N ARG A 3 -4.18 -10.23 0.23
CA ARG A 3 -5.62 -10.07 0.07
C ARG A 3 -6.08 -10.30 -1.37
N GLN A 4 -5.31 -9.80 -2.35
CA GLN A 4 -5.59 -10.01 -3.77
C GLN A 4 -5.67 -11.49 -4.11
N TRP A 5 -4.74 -12.31 -3.61
CA TRP A 5 -4.75 -13.75 -3.82
C TRP A 5 -5.95 -14.42 -3.16
N GLN A 6 -6.34 -13.95 -1.98
CA GLN A 6 -7.52 -14.49 -1.31
C GLN A 6 -8.81 -14.16 -2.09
N GLU A 7 -8.88 -12.98 -2.72
CA GLU A 7 -9.99 -12.63 -3.59
C GLU A 7 -10.03 -13.50 -4.85
N MET A 8 -8.86 -13.74 -5.46
CA MET A 8 -8.78 -14.44 -6.75
C MET A 8 -8.89 -15.95 -6.64
N PHE A 9 -8.33 -16.55 -5.60
CA PHE A 9 -8.15 -18.01 -5.53
C PHE A 9 -8.83 -18.67 -4.33
N TYR A 10 -9.27 -17.93 -3.34
CA TYR A 10 -9.80 -18.48 -2.10
C TYR A 10 -11.20 -17.98 -1.74
N GLY A 11 -11.96 -17.50 -2.73
CA GLY A 11 -13.36 -17.11 -2.51
C GLY A 11 -13.55 -16.00 -1.51
N GLU A 12 -12.63 -15.04 -1.48
CA GLU A 12 -12.68 -13.89 -0.56
C GLU A 12 -12.63 -14.29 0.91
N ARG A 13 -12.02 -15.42 1.22
CA ARG A 13 -11.83 -15.85 2.60
C ARG A 13 -10.62 -15.15 3.20
N TYR A 14 -10.85 -13.93 3.68
CA TYR A 14 -9.80 -13.09 4.25
C TYR A 14 -9.39 -13.63 5.62
N SER A 15 -8.15 -14.13 5.71
CA SER A 15 -7.59 -14.65 6.94
C SER A 15 -6.33 -13.87 7.30
N GLU A 16 -6.34 -13.24 8.48
CA GLU A 16 -5.16 -12.55 9.02
C GLU A 16 -4.66 -11.36 8.17
N VAL A 17 -5.50 -10.81 7.26
CA VAL A 17 -5.09 -9.70 6.37
C VAL A 17 -5.85 -8.41 6.64
N TYR A 18 -6.90 -8.43 7.45
CA TYR A 18 -7.66 -7.23 7.78
C TYR A 18 -6.98 -6.52 8.95
N LEU A 19 -6.51 -5.31 8.68
CA LEU A 19 -5.74 -4.53 9.67
C LEU A 19 -6.62 -3.59 10.45
N SER A 20 -7.82 -3.75 10.70
CA SER A 20 -8.67 -2.89 11.52
C SER A 20 -8.76 -1.43 11.05
N PRO A 21 -9.94 -0.80 11.12
CA PRO A 21 -10.05 0.65 10.88
C PRO A 21 -9.39 1.49 11.98
N ASP A 22 -9.10 0.90 13.13
CA ASP A 22 -8.51 1.59 14.28
C ASP A 22 -6.99 1.51 14.30
N LEU A 23 -6.38 1.70 13.13
CA LEU A 23 -4.92 1.74 13.02
C LEU A 23 -4.35 2.95 13.75
N PRO A 24 -3.11 2.86 14.25
CA PRO A 24 -2.44 3.99 14.86
C PRO A 24 -2.30 5.18 13.90
N ASP A 25 -2.28 6.37 14.45
CA ASP A 25 -1.88 7.55 13.68
C ASP A 25 -0.36 7.54 13.54
N TYR A 26 0.14 7.07 12.40
CA TYR A 26 1.58 6.91 12.18
C TYR A 26 2.32 8.24 12.11
N LYS A 27 1.67 9.31 11.67
CA LYS A 27 2.26 10.64 11.69
C LYS A 27 2.50 11.10 13.13
N MET A 28 1.50 10.96 13.97
CA MET A 28 1.61 11.31 15.39
C MET A 28 2.64 10.43 16.11
N TRP A 29 2.67 9.15 15.79
CA TRP A 29 3.65 8.24 16.35
C TRP A 29 5.08 8.65 15.98
N ALA A 30 5.32 8.99 14.72
CA ALA A 30 6.63 9.45 14.29
C ALA A 30 7.04 10.72 15.04
N GLU A 31 6.14 11.68 15.20
CA GLU A 31 6.40 12.90 15.93
C GLU A 31 6.72 12.63 17.42
N ALA A 32 6.00 11.68 18.02
CA ALA A 32 6.24 11.28 19.40
C ALA A 32 7.64 10.66 19.60
N MET A 33 8.20 10.05 18.56
CA MET A 33 9.53 9.45 18.57
C MET A 33 10.63 10.43 18.16
N GLY A 34 10.29 11.69 17.95
CA GLY A 34 11.27 12.71 17.56
C GLY A 34 11.56 12.76 16.06
N CYS A 35 10.79 12.06 15.24
CA CYS A 35 10.91 12.09 13.79
C CYS A 35 10.01 13.15 13.20
N VAL A 36 10.24 13.50 11.92
CA VAL A 36 9.28 14.30 11.18
C VAL A 36 8.22 13.36 10.61
N GLY A 37 6.96 13.59 10.97
CA GLY A 37 5.83 12.82 10.46
C GLY A 37 5.07 13.58 9.39
N MET A 38 4.69 12.88 8.32
CA MET A 38 3.87 13.42 7.25
C MET A 38 2.77 12.45 6.90
N ARG A 39 1.66 12.96 6.37
CA ARG A 39 0.58 12.13 5.82
C ARG A 39 0.24 12.61 4.43
N VAL A 40 0.12 11.66 3.50
CA VAL A 40 -0.24 11.93 2.12
C VAL A 40 -1.56 11.21 1.83
N GLU A 41 -2.58 11.97 1.45
CA GLU A 41 -3.93 11.45 1.23
C GLU A 41 -4.38 11.54 -0.22
N SER A 42 -3.64 12.26 -1.06
CA SER A 42 -3.97 12.39 -2.49
C SER A 42 -2.71 12.31 -3.34
N PRO A 43 -2.85 11.93 -4.63
CA PRO A 43 -1.71 11.89 -5.55
C PRO A 43 -0.97 13.23 -5.68
N ASP A 44 -1.69 14.34 -5.60
CA ASP A 44 -1.09 15.68 -5.72
C ASP A 44 -0.14 16.02 -4.58
N GLU A 45 -0.27 15.36 -3.44
CA GLU A 45 0.57 15.59 -2.27
C GLU A 45 1.85 14.76 -2.26
N VAL A 46 1.96 13.75 -3.15
CA VAL A 46 3.07 12.79 -3.14
C VAL A 46 4.41 13.46 -3.40
N LEU A 47 4.51 14.15 -4.52
CA LEU A 47 5.79 14.78 -4.91
C LEU A 47 6.21 15.89 -3.95
N PRO A 48 5.32 16.80 -3.52
CA PRO A 48 5.68 17.78 -2.51
C PRO A 48 6.17 17.16 -1.19
N ALA A 49 5.57 16.04 -0.75
CA ALA A 49 5.97 15.37 0.47
C ALA A 49 7.39 14.77 0.33
N ILE A 50 7.68 14.16 -0.80
CA ILE A 50 9.00 13.58 -1.07
C ILE A 50 10.07 14.68 -1.12
N GLU A 51 9.77 15.80 -1.79
CA GLU A 51 10.70 16.93 -1.87
C GLU A 51 10.98 17.52 -0.50
N LYS A 52 9.95 17.68 0.32
CA LYS A 52 10.09 18.17 1.68
C LYS A 52 10.91 17.19 2.53
N ALA A 53 10.67 15.90 2.41
CA ALA A 53 11.42 14.88 3.13
C ALA A 53 12.90 14.89 2.75
N ASN A 54 13.20 15.02 1.47
CA ASN A 54 14.58 15.05 0.98
C ASN A 54 15.35 16.31 1.43
N ALA A 55 14.66 17.37 1.77
CA ALA A 55 15.26 18.60 2.28
C ALA A 55 15.59 18.54 3.77
N ILE A 56 15.13 17.53 4.48
CA ILE A 56 15.36 17.38 5.92
C ILE A 56 16.59 16.49 6.14
N ASP A 57 17.64 17.03 6.76
CA ASP A 57 18.92 16.35 6.96
C ASP A 57 19.19 15.98 8.42
N ASP A 58 18.47 16.55 9.35
CA ASP A 58 18.80 16.48 10.78
C ASP A 58 18.07 15.36 11.55
N ARG A 59 17.10 14.71 10.93
CA ARG A 59 16.31 13.66 11.59
C ARG A 59 15.61 12.76 10.58
N PRO A 60 15.17 11.57 11.02
CA PRO A 60 14.39 10.69 10.14
C PRO A 60 13.02 11.28 9.78
N VAL A 61 12.55 10.91 8.60
CA VAL A 61 11.22 11.30 8.13
C VAL A 61 10.39 10.05 7.89
N VAL A 62 9.16 10.05 8.43
CA VAL A 62 8.19 8.98 8.21
C VAL A 62 7.01 9.56 7.44
N ILE A 63 6.72 9.00 6.30
CA ILE A 63 5.58 9.43 5.47
C ILE A 63 4.55 8.33 5.43
N ASP A 64 3.35 8.62 5.92
CA ASP A 64 2.21 7.72 5.86
C ASP A 64 1.43 8.00 4.57
N PHE A 65 1.61 7.15 3.57
CA PHE A 65 0.86 7.23 2.32
C PHE A 65 -0.44 6.46 2.48
N ARG A 66 -1.56 7.17 2.41
CA ARG A 66 -2.89 6.56 2.48
C ARG A 66 -3.24 5.96 1.11
N THR A 67 -3.22 4.65 1.02
CA THR A 67 -3.52 3.92 -0.21
C THR A 67 -4.91 3.29 -0.14
N ASP A 68 -5.49 3.02 -1.31
CA ASP A 68 -6.77 2.31 -1.38
C ASP A 68 -6.54 0.84 -1.00
N SER A 69 -7.31 0.35 -0.03
CA SER A 69 -7.21 -1.04 0.43
C SER A 69 -7.62 -2.05 -0.64
N ARG A 70 -8.32 -1.60 -1.69
CA ARG A 70 -8.78 -2.44 -2.79
C ARG A 70 -7.83 -2.46 -3.98
N GLU A 71 -6.79 -1.62 -3.97
CA GLU A 71 -5.80 -1.61 -5.04
C GLU A 71 -5.10 -2.96 -5.14
N LYS A 72 -4.86 -3.39 -6.37
CA LYS A 72 -4.28 -4.68 -6.69
C LYS A 72 -3.08 -4.52 -7.61
N VAL A 73 -2.24 -5.52 -7.65
CA VAL A 73 -1.06 -5.52 -8.50
C VAL A 73 -1.38 -6.26 -9.80
N PHE A 74 -1.49 -5.51 -10.87
CA PHE A 74 -1.64 -6.02 -12.23
C PHE A 74 -0.69 -5.25 -13.15
N PRO A 75 -0.17 -5.86 -14.22
CA PRO A 75 -0.35 -7.26 -14.61
C PRO A 75 0.36 -8.24 -13.68
N MET A 76 -0.13 -9.47 -13.61
CA MET A 76 0.50 -10.52 -12.81
C MET A 76 0.42 -11.87 -13.51
N VAL A 77 1.31 -12.77 -13.14
CA VAL A 77 1.30 -14.16 -13.59
C VAL A 77 0.98 -15.04 -12.38
N ALA A 78 -0.12 -15.76 -12.43
CA ALA A 78 -0.51 -16.66 -11.35
C ALA A 78 0.44 -17.85 -11.22
N ALA A 79 0.52 -18.40 -10.03
CA ALA A 79 1.35 -19.57 -9.78
C ALA A 79 0.98 -20.73 -10.72
N GLY A 80 1.98 -21.36 -11.32
CA GLY A 80 1.77 -22.46 -12.27
C GLY A 80 1.44 -22.01 -13.68
N LYS A 81 1.42 -20.75 -13.96
CA LYS A 81 1.16 -20.20 -15.29
C LYS A 81 2.43 -19.72 -15.96
N THR A 82 2.39 -19.62 -17.30
CA THR A 82 3.52 -19.09 -18.06
C THR A 82 3.41 -17.57 -18.24
N ASN A 83 4.50 -16.95 -18.68
CA ASN A 83 4.50 -15.50 -18.95
C ASN A 83 3.55 -15.10 -20.08
N SER A 84 3.14 -16.02 -20.93
CA SER A 84 2.14 -15.75 -21.96
C SER A 84 0.71 -15.79 -21.42
N GLU A 85 0.51 -16.27 -20.21
CA GLU A 85 -0.79 -16.34 -19.54
C GLU A 85 -0.93 -15.23 -18.51
N ILE A 86 -0.41 -14.07 -18.81
CA ILE A 86 -0.44 -12.91 -17.93
C ILE A 86 -1.87 -12.40 -17.72
N GLN A 87 -2.20 -12.07 -16.48
CA GLN A 87 -3.47 -11.46 -16.12
C GLN A 87 -3.31 -9.95 -16.08
N ILE A 88 -4.11 -9.24 -16.87
CA ILE A 88 -4.01 -7.78 -17.00
C ILE A 88 -4.95 -7.06 -16.03
N GLY A 89 -6.03 -7.70 -15.64
CA GLY A 89 -7.00 -7.12 -14.73
C GLY A 89 -7.89 -8.16 -14.07
N PRO A 90 -8.77 -7.74 -13.16
CA PRO A 90 -9.61 -8.67 -12.40
C PRO A 90 -10.52 -9.54 -13.25
N GLU A 91 -10.95 -9.05 -14.40
CA GLU A 91 -11.90 -9.74 -15.28
C GLU A 91 -11.28 -10.97 -15.94
N GLU A 92 -9.96 -10.98 -16.11
CA GLU A 92 -9.26 -12.07 -16.75
C GLU A 92 -8.90 -13.20 -15.78
N SER A 93 -9.18 -13.05 -14.51
CA SER A 93 -8.94 -14.08 -13.49
C SER A 93 -10.03 -15.15 -13.45
N ARG A 94 -11.01 -15.07 -14.33
CA ARG A 94 -12.15 -15.99 -14.39
C ARG A 94 -11.85 -17.21 -15.27
#